data_c0cf0ce6abc694ab29895a67ed611e1e
#
_entry.id   c0cf0ce6abc694ab29895a67ed611e1e
#
_cell.length_a   1.000
_cell.length_b   1.000
_cell.length_c   1.000
_cell.angle_alpha   90.00
_cell.angle_beta   90.00
_cell.angle_gamma   90.00
#
_symmetry.space_group_name_H-M   'P 1'
#
loop_
_entity.id
_entity.type
_entity.pdbx_description
1 polymer ?
#
loop_
_entity_poly.entity_id
_entity_poly.type
_entity_poly.pdbx_seq_one_letter_code
_entity_poly.pdbx_strand_id
1 'polypeptide(L)'
;NLSFETSDFKDFKFKKIYLVSNKNENRSIKLSEKVIKFKSHLIKDQEQRIKNQSIECEIIDISEVKNIGENIVSLYPTVGENLDYLNLNNIKLNFLYRKLDQFSWQYCNKGFFNFKNYIPKIITMFT
;
A
#
# COMPACT_ATOMS: atom_id res chain seq x y z
N ASN A 1 -3.17 -0.56 -1.88
CA ASN A 1 -2.90 -1.89 -1.43
C ASN A 1 -3.87 -2.28 -0.31
N LEU A 2 -4.69 -3.30 -0.53
CA LEU A 2 -5.77 -3.75 0.37
C LEU A 2 -5.27 -4.60 1.56
N SER A 3 -3.99 -4.60 1.80
CA SER A 3 -3.33 -5.57 2.67
C SER A 3 -3.39 -5.27 4.18
N PHE A 4 -4.04 -4.19 4.60
CA PHE A 4 -4.20 -3.95 6.04
C PHE A 4 -5.20 -4.92 6.70
N GLU A 5 -6.05 -5.59 5.90
CA GLU A 5 -6.98 -6.63 6.35
C GLU A 5 -6.29 -7.98 6.60
N THR A 6 -5.00 -8.09 6.35
CA THR A 6 -4.25 -9.33 6.56
C THR A 6 -4.04 -9.60 8.05
N SER A 7 -3.83 -10.87 8.40
CA SER A 7 -3.55 -11.29 9.78
C SER A 7 -2.36 -10.58 10.42
N ASP A 8 -1.41 -10.09 9.61
CA ASP A 8 -0.22 -9.37 10.08
C ASP A 8 -0.54 -8.09 10.85
N PHE A 9 -1.71 -7.49 10.64
CA PHE A 9 -2.08 -6.20 11.21
C PHE A 9 -3.28 -6.27 12.16
N LYS A 10 -3.76 -7.46 12.51
CA LYS A 10 -4.90 -7.65 13.41
C LYS A 10 -4.69 -7.05 14.81
N ASP A 11 -3.45 -7.01 15.27
CA ASP A 11 -3.10 -6.50 16.60
C ASP A 11 -2.95 -4.97 16.65
N PHE A 12 -2.95 -4.32 15.48
CA PHE A 12 -2.88 -2.87 15.39
C PHE A 12 -4.25 -2.24 15.57
N LYS A 13 -4.35 -1.29 16.50
CA LYS A 13 -5.55 -0.45 16.69
C LYS A 13 -5.30 0.91 16.05
N PHE A 14 -5.85 1.10 14.87
CA PHE A 14 -5.78 2.38 14.17
C PHE A 14 -6.93 3.28 14.62
N LYS A 15 -6.62 4.55 14.96
CA LYS A 15 -7.65 5.55 15.23
C LYS A 15 -8.30 6.03 13.95
N LYS A 16 -7.46 6.24 12.92
CA LYS A 16 -7.88 6.74 11.61
C LYS A 16 -7.01 6.12 10.52
N ILE A 17 -7.61 5.83 9.39
CA ILE A 17 -6.91 5.31 8.21
C ILE A 17 -7.04 6.33 7.09
N TYR A 18 -5.91 6.67 6.47
CA TYR A 18 -5.86 7.48 5.27
C TYR A 18 -5.61 6.58 4.05
N LEU A 19 -6.52 6.67 3.08
CA LEU A 19 -6.34 6.04 1.78
C LEU A 19 -5.72 7.05 0.83
N VAL A 20 -4.49 6.80 0.44
CA VAL A 20 -3.71 7.74 -0.37
C VAL A 20 -3.97 7.50 -1.86
N SER A 21 -4.46 8.51 -2.54
CA SER A 21 -4.53 8.59 -3.99
C SER A 21 -3.34 9.36 -4.55
N ASN A 22 -2.98 9.09 -5.81
CA ASN A 22 -1.94 9.85 -6.50
C ASN A 22 -2.54 10.37 -7.81
N LYS A 23 -2.79 11.67 -7.87
CA LYS A 23 -3.35 12.35 -9.03
C LYS A 23 -2.36 12.41 -10.18
N ASN A 24 -2.88 12.57 -11.40
CA ASN A 24 -2.04 12.67 -12.59
C ASN A 24 -1.02 13.82 -12.53
N GLU A 25 -1.37 14.93 -11.90
CA GLU A 25 -0.47 16.09 -11.77
C GLU A 25 0.84 15.71 -11.07
N ASN A 26 0.78 14.79 -10.10
CA ASN A 26 1.93 14.34 -9.32
C ASN A 26 2.74 13.22 -10.00
N ARG A 27 2.34 12.76 -11.18
CA ARG A 27 2.94 11.60 -11.86
C ARG A 27 3.89 12.02 -12.96
N SER A 28 5.02 11.35 -13.06
CA SER A 28 5.93 11.46 -14.20
C SER A 28 5.31 10.82 -15.46
N ILE A 29 4.66 9.67 -15.30
CA ILE A 29 3.93 8.98 -16.36
C ILE A 29 2.43 9.14 -16.11
N LYS A 30 1.74 9.83 -17.03
CA LYS A 30 0.30 10.07 -16.92
C LYS A 30 -0.49 8.79 -17.19
N LEU A 31 -1.48 8.54 -16.36
CA LEU A 31 -2.41 7.42 -16.55
C LEU A 31 -3.57 7.87 -17.44
N SER A 32 -4.15 6.92 -18.19
CA SER A 32 -5.37 7.16 -18.94
C SER A 32 -6.57 7.38 -17.99
N GLU A 33 -7.59 8.10 -18.46
CA GLU A 33 -8.82 8.34 -17.71
C GLU A 33 -9.51 7.06 -17.24
N LYS A 34 -9.48 6.01 -18.07
CA LYS A 34 -10.06 4.69 -17.70
C LYS A 34 -9.35 4.09 -16.48
N VAL A 35 -8.03 4.18 -16.42
CA VAL A 35 -7.23 3.68 -15.28
C VAL A 35 -7.48 4.51 -14.04
N ILE A 36 -7.56 5.84 -14.18
CA ILE A 36 -7.87 6.74 -13.05
C ILE A 36 -9.25 6.43 -12.49
N LYS A 37 -10.26 6.29 -13.34
CA LYS A 37 -11.62 5.93 -12.93
C LYS A 37 -11.67 4.59 -12.22
N PHE A 38 -10.98 3.58 -12.74
CA PHE A 38 -10.88 2.26 -12.09
C PHE A 38 -10.24 2.35 -10.69
N LYS A 39 -9.11 3.05 -10.56
CA LYS A 39 -8.45 3.27 -9.27
C LYS A 39 -9.34 4.04 -8.29
N SER A 40 -10.09 5.03 -8.78
CA SER A 40 -11.05 5.78 -7.95
C SER A 40 -12.17 4.89 -7.41
N HIS A 41 -12.67 3.93 -8.19
CA HIS A 41 -13.66 2.97 -7.70
C HIS A 41 -13.07 2.03 -6.65
N LEU A 42 -11.85 1.53 -6.87
CA LEU A 42 -11.19 0.65 -5.89
C LEU A 42 -10.95 1.35 -4.55
N ILE A 43 -10.51 2.58 -4.57
CA ILE A 43 -10.23 3.32 -3.33
C ILE A 43 -11.51 3.64 -2.56
N LYS A 44 -12.61 3.95 -3.26
CA LYS A 44 -13.93 4.16 -2.66
C LYS A 44 -14.52 2.87 -2.07
N ASP A 45 -14.38 1.75 -2.76
CA ASP A 45 -14.79 0.44 -2.21
C ASP A 45 -14.01 0.12 -0.93
N GLN A 46 -12.72 0.37 -0.92
CA GLN A 46 -11.90 0.18 0.27
C GLN A 46 -12.29 1.12 1.42
N GLU A 47 -12.58 2.38 1.12
CA GLU A 47 -13.08 3.32 2.12
C GLU A 47 -14.36 2.81 2.77
N GLN A 48 -15.30 2.31 1.98
CA GLN A 48 -16.56 1.76 2.49
C GLN A 48 -16.32 0.54 3.38
N ARG A 49 -15.42 -0.35 3.01
CA ARG A 49 -15.06 -1.54 3.81
C ARG A 49 -14.47 -1.17 5.15
N ILE A 50 -13.61 -0.15 5.19
CA ILE A 50 -13.00 0.35 6.43
C ILE A 50 -14.06 0.98 7.34
N LYS A 51 -14.91 1.83 6.77
CA LYS A 51 -16.02 2.47 7.51
C LYS A 51 -17.01 1.45 8.08
N ASN A 52 -17.26 0.36 7.37
CA ASN A 52 -18.11 -0.74 7.86
C ASN A 52 -17.51 -1.46 9.09
N GLN A 53 -16.21 -1.31 9.34
CA GLN A 53 -15.53 -1.81 10.54
C GLN A 53 -15.51 -0.77 11.69
N SER A 54 -16.26 0.32 11.54
CA SER A 54 -16.31 1.44 12.50
C SER A 54 -14.95 2.13 12.70
N ILE A 55 -14.10 2.12 11.68
CA ILE A 55 -12.82 2.82 11.68
C ILE A 55 -12.98 4.11 10.86
N GLU A 56 -12.54 5.24 11.43
CA GLU A 56 -12.52 6.49 10.69
C GLU A 56 -11.59 6.38 9.47
N CYS A 57 -12.09 6.77 8.29
CA CYS A 57 -11.35 6.64 7.04
C CYS A 57 -11.55 7.88 6.16
N GLU A 58 -10.47 8.35 5.56
CA GLU A 58 -10.45 9.50 4.67
C GLU A 58 -9.58 9.22 3.44
N ILE A 59 -10.03 9.68 2.27
CA ILE A 59 -9.25 9.63 1.03
C ILE A 59 -8.53 10.96 0.88
N ILE A 60 -7.21 10.91 0.76
CA ILE A 60 -6.36 12.10 0.55
C ILE A 60 -5.49 11.95 -0.69
N ASP A 61 -4.97 13.05 -1.20
CA ASP A 61 -3.92 13.03 -2.22
C ASP A 61 -2.54 12.80 -1.59
N ILE A 62 -1.62 12.19 -2.34
CA ILE A 62 -0.25 11.91 -1.85
C ILE A 62 0.48 13.20 -1.43
N SER A 63 0.16 14.34 -2.02
CA SER A 63 0.74 15.64 -1.66
C SER A 63 0.34 16.13 -0.26
N GLU A 64 -0.76 15.61 0.28
CA GLU A 64 -1.28 15.97 1.60
C GLU A 64 -0.65 15.14 2.72
N VAL A 65 0.02 14.02 2.38
CA VAL A 65 0.62 13.10 3.38
C VAL A 65 1.57 13.83 4.34
N LYS A 66 2.33 14.80 3.86
CA LYS A 66 3.23 15.61 4.67
C LYS A 66 2.54 16.43 5.77
N ASN A 67 1.23 16.68 5.63
CA ASN A 67 0.44 17.52 6.53
C ASN A 67 -0.30 16.73 7.61
N ILE A 68 -0.26 15.38 7.57
CA ILE A 68 -1.04 14.55 8.51
C ILE A 68 -0.50 14.63 9.95
N GLY A 69 0.77 14.97 10.13
CA GLY A 69 1.40 15.06 11.45
C GLY A 69 2.38 13.92 11.75
N GLU A 70 2.66 13.71 13.04
CA GLU A 70 3.62 12.71 13.53
C GLU A 70 2.94 11.37 13.84
N ASN A 71 3.74 10.32 14.03
CA ASN A 71 3.29 8.96 14.37
C ASN A 71 2.44 8.26 13.30
N ILE A 72 2.73 8.53 12.03
CA ILE A 72 2.09 7.85 10.92
C ILE A 72 2.85 6.57 10.62
N VAL A 73 2.09 5.48 10.48
CA VAL A 73 2.58 4.21 9.91
C VAL A 73 1.94 4.01 8.54
N SER A 74 2.71 3.51 7.61
CA SER A 74 2.23 3.19 6.27
C SER A 74 2.60 1.77 5.91
N LEU A 75 1.72 1.10 5.18
CA LEU A 75 2.15 -0.11 4.48
C LEU A 75 3.24 0.26 3.48
N TYR A 76 4.29 -0.53 3.43
CA TYR A 76 5.37 -0.30 2.47
C TYR A 76 4.82 -0.25 1.04
N PRO A 77 4.95 0.89 0.34
CA PRO A 77 4.27 1.10 -0.94
C PRO A 77 4.89 0.32 -2.11
N THR A 78 5.92 -0.48 -1.83
CA THR A 78 6.73 -1.20 -2.82
C THR A 78 7.45 -0.27 -3.80
N VAL A 79 8.23 -0.84 -4.72
CA VAL A 79 8.93 -0.07 -5.75
C VAL A 79 7.91 0.58 -6.70
N GLY A 80 8.09 1.85 -7.02
CA GLY A 80 7.24 2.58 -7.96
C GLY A 80 6.96 4.03 -7.56
N GLU A 81 6.10 4.68 -8.32
CA GLU A 81 5.86 6.13 -8.25
C GLU A 81 5.52 6.66 -6.85
N ASN A 82 4.79 5.90 -6.03
CA ASN A 82 4.44 6.37 -4.70
C ASN A 82 5.66 6.43 -3.78
N LEU A 83 6.52 5.40 -3.83
CA LEU A 83 7.78 5.41 -3.08
C LEU A 83 8.71 6.51 -3.58
N ASP A 84 8.81 6.68 -4.91
CA ASP A 84 9.62 7.73 -5.53
C ASP A 84 9.14 9.11 -5.11
N TYR A 85 7.81 9.34 -5.08
CA TYR A 85 7.24 10.60 -4.62
C TYR A 85 7.60 10.90 -3.16
N LEU A 86 7.48 9.91 -2.26
CA LEU A 86 7.85 10.07 -0.85
C LEU A 86 9.32 10.42 -0.69
N ASN A 87 10.20 9.73 -1.42
CA ASN A 87 11.64 9.95 -1.37
C ASN A 87 12.03 11.33 -1.91
N LEU A 88 11.51 11.71 -3.08
CA LEU A 88 11.79 13.02 -3.71
C LEU A 88 11.32 14.19 -2.86
N ASN A 89 10.25 14.02 -2.10
CA ASN A 89 9.72 15.07 -1.21
C ASN A 89 10.20 14.95 0.24
N ASN A 90 11.18 14.08 0.52
CA ASN A 90 11.73 13.83 1.85
C ASN A 90 10.66 13.48 2.91
N ILE A 91 9.58 12.81 2.50
CA ILE A 91 8.51 12.37 3.40
C ILE A 91 8.93 11.06 4.05
N LYS A 92 9.24 11.11 5.35
CA LYS A 92 9.65 9.94 6.13
C LYS A 92 8.43 9.36 6.84
N LEU A 93 8.15 8.09 6.58
CA LEU A 93 7.07 7.33 7.22
C LEU A 93 7.65 6.08 7.89
N ASN A 94 6.98 5.63 8.94
CA ASN A 94 7.27 4.33 9.55
C ASN A 94 6.58 3.25 8.72
N PHE A 95 7.35 2.40 8.03
CA PHE A 95 6.79 1.37 7.17
C PHE A 95 6.47 0.09 7.93
N LEU A 96 5.28 -0.43 7.68
CA LEU A 96 4.86 -1.77 8.04
C LEU A 96 5.04 -2.70 6.84
N TYR A 97 5.60 -3.86 7.09
CA TYR A 97 5.86 -4.88 6.06
C TYR A 97 5.04 -6.12 6.33
N ARG A 98 4.41 -6.69 5.31
CA ARG A 98 3.76 -7.99 5.43
C ARG A 98 4.82 -9.09 5.53
N LYS A 99 4.58 -10.05 6.42
CA LYS A 99 5.47 -11.21 6.57
C LYS A 99 5.63 -12.00 5.28
N LEU A 100 4.54 -12.15 4.53
CA LEU A 100 4.55 -12.77 3.21
C LEU A 100 5.52 -12.09 2.25
N ASP A 101 5.50 -10.75 2.18
CA ASP A 101 6.39 -9.99 1.30
C ASP A 101 7.85 -10.14 1.71
N GLN A 102 8.14 -9.94 3.00
CA GLN A 102 9.50 -10.08 3.54
C GLN A 102 10.08 -11.47 3.29
N PHE A 103 9.28 -12.51 3.51
CA PHE A 103 9.70 -13.88 3.23
C PHE A 103 9.94 -14.14 1.74
N SER A 104 9.08 -13.60 0.88
CA SER A 104 9.12 -13.82 -0.57
C SER A 104 10.29 -13.08 -1.25
N TRP A 105 10.66 -11.90 -0.77
CA TRP A 105 11.68 -11.05 -1.40
C TRP A 105 13.04 -11.72 -1.57
N GLN A 106 13.44 -12.57 -0.64
CA GLN A 106 14.70 -13.33 -0.75
C GLN A 106 14.77 -14.23 -1.99
N TYR A 107 13.63 -14.61 -2.54
CA TYR A 107 13.49 -15.46 -3.73
C TYR A 107 13.25 -14.69 -5.03
N CYS A 108 13.06 -13.36 -4.96
CA CYS A 108 12.70 -12.53 -6.12
C CYS A 108 13.90 -12.02 -6.92
N ASN A 109 15.14 -12.29 -6.50
CA ASN A 109 16.37 -11.70 -7.04
C ASN A 109 16.86 -12.33 -8.35
N LYS A 110 16.30 -13.46 -8.77
CA LYS A 110 16.73 -14.20 -9.99
C LYS A 110 15.62 -14.35 -11.05
N GLY A 111 14.62 -13.47 -11.02
CA GLY A 111 13.50 -13.46 -11.95
C GLY A 111 12.42 -14.52 -11.69
N PHE A 112 11.33 -14.43 -12.47
CA PHE A 112 10.10 -15.19 -12.24
C PHE A 112 10.29 -16.71 -12.28
N PHE A 113 11.06 -17.23 -13.25
CA PHE A 113 11.23 -18.68 -13.39
C PHE A 113 11.95 -19.32 -12.20
N ASN A 114 12.83 -18.58 -11.55
CA ASN A 114 13.43 -19.02 -10.30
C ASN A 114 12.44 -18.90 -9.15
N PHE A 115 11.74 -17.77 -9.03
CA PHE A 115 10.74 -17.53 -8.00
C PHE A 115 9.62 -18.57 -8.00
N LYS A 116 9.14 -18.97 -9.19
CA LYS A 116 8.11 -19.99 -9.39
C LYS A 116 8.37 -21.27 -8.58
N ASN A 117 9.62 -21.69 -8.46
CA ASN A 117 9.98 -22.92 -7.74
C ASN A 117 9.77 -22.82 -6.23
N TYR A 118 9.66 -21.61 -5.69
CA TYR A 118 9.45 -21.36 -4.27
C TYR A 118 7.98 -21.07 -3.91
N ILE A 119 7.10 -20.87 -4.90
CA ILE A 119 5.68 -20.60 -4.68
C ILE A 119 5.00 -21.67 -3.80
N PRO A 120 5.19 -22.99 -4.02
CA PRO A 120 4.58 -24.00 -3.16
C PRO A 120 5.01 -23.87 -1.69
N LYS A 121 6.29 -23.61 -1.44
CA LYS A 121 6.83 -23.39 -0.09
C LYS A 121 6.22 -22.14 0.57
N ILE A 122 6.10 -21.05 -0.20
CA ILE A 122 5.50 -19.79 0.28
C ILE A 122 4.04 -20.03 0.66
N ILE A 123 3.27 -20.69 -0.19
CA ILE A 123 1.86 -21.02 0.08
C ILE A 123 1.75 -21.82 1.36
N THR A 124 2.49 -22.92 1.50
CA THR A 124 2.44 -23.79 2.70
C THR A 124 2.77 -23.05 3.99
N MET A 125 3.59 -22.01 3.94
CA MET A 125 4.02 -21.26 5.11
C MET A 125 3.00 -20.22 5.57
N PHE A 126 2.14 -19.72 4.66
CA PHE A 126 1.23 -18.61 4.90
C PHE A 126 -0.26 -18.97 4.72
N THR A 127 -0.58 -20.21 4.44
CA THR A 127 -1.93 -20.77 4.48
C THR A 127 -2.11 -21.70 5.66
#